data_5a0b111834bf5a5964fc472ded702f94
#
_entry.id   5a0b111834bf5a5964fc472ded702f94
#
_cell.length_a   1.000
_cell.length_b   1.000
_cell.length_c   1.000
_cell.angle_alpha   90.00
_cell.angle_beta   90.00
_cell.angle_gamma   90.00
#
_symmetry.space_group_name_H-M   'P 1'
#
loop_
_entity.id
_entity.type
_entity.pdbx_description
1 polymer ?
#
loop_
_entity_poly.entity_id
_entity_poly.type
_entity_poly.pdbx_seq_one_letter_code
_entity_poly.pdbx_strand_id
1 'polypeptide(L)'
;MTTQELAYEVISRLKKEYPDADCTLDYDDAWKLLVSVRLAAQCTDARVNVVVQDLYAKYPDVAALAAAEPEAIEAIVRPCGLGKSKARDISACMCILHEQYHDKVPEDFNALLKLPGVGRKSANLIMGDVFGKPAIVTDTHCIRLSNRIGLVHDMKDPKKVEMALWKIIPPEEGNDLCHRLVNHGREVCTARTKPYCDRCCLNDICEKNGI
;
A
#
# COMPACT_ATOMS: atom_id res chain seq x y z
N MET A 1 23.10 -18.98 6.05
CA MET A 1 21.65 -18.73 6.25
C MET A 1 20.97 -18.83 4.89
N THR A 2 19.93 -19.62 4.77
CA THR A 2 19.12 -19.71 3.56
C THR A 2 18.25 -18.44 3.42
N THR A 3 17.75 -18.14 2.23
CA THR A 3 16.87 -16.97 2.02
C THR A 3 15.61 -17.05 2.87
N GLN A 4 15.10 -18.24 3.12
CA GLN A 4 13.94 -18.45 3.99
C GLN A 4 14.27 -18.18 5.47
N GLU A 5 15.41 -18.65 5.96
CA GLU A 5 15.89 -18.32 7.32
C GLU A 5 16.10 -16.81 7.48
N LEU A 6 16.67 -16.15 6.46
CA LEU A 6 16.81 -14.70 6.43
C LEU A 6 15.44 -14.00 6.53
N ALA A 7 14.44 -14.46 5.77
CA ALA A 7 13.10 -13.88 5.81
C ALA A 7 12.47 -13.97 7.20
N TYR A 8 12.56 -15.12 7.87
CA TYR A 8 12.06 -15.29 9.24
C TYR A 8 12.77 -14.38 10.24
N GLU A 9 14.09 -14.24 10.12
CA GLU A 9 14.86 -13.36 11.00
C GLU A 9 14.51 -11.88 10.79
N VAL A 10 14.34 -11.46 9.52
CA VAL A 10 13.90 -10.11 9.15
C VAL A 10 12.52 -9.82 9.73
N ILE A 11 11.55 -10.73 9.58
CA ILE A 11 10.21 -10.60 10.14
C ILE A 11 10.29 -10.44 11.66
N SER A 12 11.02 -11.33 12.34
CA SER A 12 11.16 -11.33 13.80
C SER A 12 11.72 -10.01 14.33
N ARG A 13 12.78 -9.49 13.70
CA ARG A 13 13.43 -8.23 14.13
C ARG A 13 12.59 -7.01 13.83
N LEU A 14 11.98 -6.92 12.64
CA LEU A 14 11.11 -5.80 12.28
C LEU A 14 9.81 -5.79 13.11
N LYS A 15 9.31 -6.96 13.52
CA LYS A 15 8.15 -7.07 14.44
C LYS A 15 8.46 -6.50 15.82
N LYS A 16 9.68 -6.65 16.31
CA LYS A 16 10.13 -6.05 17.57
C LYS A 16 10.37 -4.55 17.45
N GLU A 17 10.94 -4.11 16.34
CA GLU A 17 11.28 -2.72 16.09
C GLU A 17 10.04 -1.86 15.80
N TYR A 18 9.05 -2.42 15.08
CA TYR A 18 7.82 -1.75 14.66
C TYR A 18 6.59 -2.58 15.03
N PRO A 19 6.28 -2.76 16.33
CA PRO A 19 5.15 -3.59 16.77
C PRO A 19 3.80 -3.06 16.30
N ASP A 20 3.65 -1.73 16.19
CA ASP A 20 2.41 -1.03 15.84
C ASP A 20 2.39 -0.52 14.38
N ALA A 21 3.22 -1.13 13.50
CA ALA A 21 3.23 -0.75 12.09
C ALA A 21 1.92 -1.14 11.41
N ASP A 22 1.26 -0.15 10.80
CA ASP A 22 -0.04 -0.30 10.17
C ASP A 22 -0.18 0.65 8.98
N CYS A 23 -1.31 0.60 8.29
CA CYS A 23 -1.67 1.52 7.23
C CYS A 23 -1.68 2.97 7.73
N THR A 24 -0.99 3.86 7.02
CA THR A 24 -0.90 5.29 7.38
C THR A 24 -1.99 6.15 6.74
N LEU A 25 -2.86 5.57 5.92
CA LEU A 25 -4.04 6.21 5.37
C LEU A 25 -5.21 6.09 6.33
N ASP A 26 -5.92 7.20 6.58
CA ASP A 26 -7.10 7.21 7.44
C ASP A 26 -8.30 6.63 6.70
N TYR A 27 -8.94 5.63 7.30
CA TYR A 27 -10.19 5.05 6.80
C TYR A 27 -10.97 4.37 7.93
N ASP A 28 -12.29 4.35 7.80
CA ASP A 28 -13.22 3.65 8.70
C ASP A 28 -14.12 2.68 7.90
N ASP A 29 -13.97 2.68 6.57
CA ASP A 29 -14.69 1.79 5.66
C ASP A 29 -13.79 1.41 4.48
N ALA A 30 -14.00 0.24 3.91
CA ALA A 30 -13.24 -0.32 2.79
C ALA A 30 -13.20 0.57 1.56
N TRP A 31 -14.33 1.18 1.19
CA TRP A 31 -14.40 2.08 0.03
C TRP A 31 -13.59 3.36 0.24
N LYS A 32 -13.51 3.87 1.47
CA LYS A 32 -12.66 5.02 1.81
C LYS A 32 -11.19 4.69 1.63
N LEU A 33 -10.75 3.49 2.03
CA LEU A 33 -9.38 3.06 1.76
C LEU A 33 -9.10 2.94 0.25
N LEU A 34 -10.03 2.41 -0.56
CA LEU A 34 -9.89 2.38 -2.03
C LEU A 34 -9.65 3.78 -2.61
N VAL A 35 -10.45 4.76 -2.18
CA VAL A 35 -10.32 6.16 -2.60
C VAL A 35 -8.97 6.73 -2.15
N SER A 36 -8.61 6.56 -0.87
CA SER A 36 -7.38 7.08 -0.29
C SER A 36 -6.14 6.50 -0.98
N VAL A 37 -6.11 5.20 -1.28
CA VAL A 37 -5.03 4.55 -2.02
C VAL A 37 -4.91 5.10 -3.44
N ARG A 38 -6.03 5.37 -4.12
CA ARG A 38 -5.99 6.02 -5.44
C ARG A 38 -5.43 7.43 -5.36
N LEU A 39 -5.77 8.17 -4.31
CA LEU A 39 -5.25 9.52 -4.08
C LEU A 39 -3.77 9.52 -3.69
N ALA A 40 -3.27 8.48 -3.01
CA ALA A 40 -1.87 8.35 -2.61
C ALA A 40 -0.90 8.11 -3.78
N ALA A 41 -1.39 7.80 -4.98
CA ALA A 41 -0.55 7.70 -6.18
C ALA A 41 0.18 9.04 -6.44
N GLN A 42 1.52 9.05 -6.26
CA GLN A 42 2.38 10.25 -6.35
C GLN A 42 1.99 11.38 -5.38
N CYS A 43 1.42 11.02 -4.23
CA CYS A 43 1.07 11.95 -3.16
C CYS A 43 1.47 11.35 -1.82
N THR A 44 1.71 12.18 -0.81
CA THR A 44 1.97 11.70 0.56
C THR A 44 0.68 11.32 1.27
N ASP A 45 0.73 10.28 2.10
CA ASP A 45 -0.43 9.84 2.90
C ASP A 45 -0.97 10.96 3.79
N ALA A 46 -0.08 11.74 4.42
CA ALA A 46 -0.48 12.91 5.22
C ALA A 46 -1.30 13.94 4.42
N ARG A 47 -0.95 14.18 3.14
CA ARG A 47 -1.74 15.07 2.27
C ARG A 47 -3.09 14.45 1.92
N VAL A 48 -3.11 13.16 1.65
CA VAL A 48 -4.36 12.42 1.36
C VAL A 48 -5.29 12.52 2.56
N ASN A 49 -4.81 12.22 3.78
CA ASN A 49 -5.60 12.23 5.01
C ASN A 49 -6.26 13.59 5.28
N VAL A 50 -5.59 14.71 4.92
CA VAL A 50 -6.20 16.04 5.01
C VAL A 50 -7.31 16.24 3.97
N VAL A 51 -7.04 15.86 2.71
CA VAL A 51 -7.96 16.12 1.60
C VAL A 51 -9.24 15.28 1.68
N VAL A 52 -9.13 14.04 2.16
CA VAL A 52 -10.30 13.15 2.25
C VAL A 52 -11.32 13.56 3.29
N GLN A 53 -10.94 14.41 4.27
CA GLN A 53 -11.90 14.94 5.24
C GLN A 53 -13.00 15.76 4.54
N ASP A 54 -12.61 16.67 3.63
CA ASP A 54 -13.56 17.47 2.86
C ASP A 54 -14.35 16.59 1.87
N LEU A 55 -13.69 15.59 1.28
CA LEU A 55 -14.33 14.68 0.34
C LEU A 55 -15.44 13.87 1.01
N TYR A 56 -15.15 13.25 2.17
CA TYR A 56 -16.11 12.40 2.88
C TYR A 56 -17.17 13.21 3.64
N ALA A 57 -16.87 14.45 4.05
CA ALA A 57 -17.88 15.36 4.57
C ALA A 57 -18.94 15.73 3.52
N LYS A 58 -18.51 15.88 2.26
CA LYS A 58 -19.41 16.20 1.14
C LYS A 58 -20.13 14.97 0.57
N TYR A 59 -19.43 13.83 0.52
CA TYR A 59 -19.92 12.57 -0.04
C TYR A 59 -19.76 11.45 1.00
N PRO A 60 -20.75 11.28 1.89
CA PRO A 60 -20.60 10.42 3.08
C PRO A 60 -20.65 8.92 2.80
N ASP A 61 -21.08 8.52 1.61
CA ASP A 61 -21.23 7.12 1.22
C ASP A 61 -20.90 6.90 -0.26
N VAL A 62 -20.87 5.62 -0.65
CA VAL A 62 -20.59 5.19 -2.04
C VAL A 62 -21.60 5.76 -3.02
N ALA A 63 -22.89 5.75 -2.68
CA ALA A 63 -23.96 6.23 -3.56
C ALA A 63 -23.83 7.74 -3.84
N ALA A 64 -23.56 8.53 -2.80
CA ALA A 64 -23.33 9.96 -2.95
C ALA A 64 -22.10 10.28 -3.83
N LEU A 65 -21.02 9.52 -3.66
CA LEU A 65 -19.80 9.71 -4.45
C LEU A 65 -19.95 9.18 -5.87
N ALA A 66 -20.74 8.11 -6.09
CA ALA A 66 -21.10 7.60 -7.41
C ALA A 66 -21.96 8.58 -8.22
N ALA A 67 -22.87 9.29 -7.55
CA ALA A 67 -23.72 10.33 -8.16
C ALA A 67 -22.99 11.66 -8.41
N ALA A 68 -21.78 11.82 -7.91
CA ALA A 68 -21.03 13.06 -8.02
C ALA A 68 -20.40 13.25 -9.40
N GLU A 69 -20.49 14.45 -9.96
CA GLU A 69 -19.78 14.79 -11.19
C GLU A 69 -18.26 14.74 -10.97
N PRO A 70 -17.48 14.14 -11.87
CA PRO A 70 -16.03 14.03 -11.73
C PRO A 70 -15.33 15.37 -11.50
N GLU A 71 -15.83 16.46 -12.09
CA GLU A 71 -15.31 17.81 -11.94
C GLU A 71 -15.48 18.33 -10.50
N ALA A 72 -16.58 17.98 -9.84
CA ALA A 72 -16.83 18.33 -8.46
C ALA A 72 -15.93 17.57 -7.47
N ILE A 73 -15.61 16.29 -7.80
CA ILE A 73 -14.61 15.49 -7.08
C ILE A 73 -13.21 16.09 -7.32
N GLU A 74 -12.86 16.41 -8.58
CA GLU A 74 -11.56 16.99 -8.94
C GLU A 74 -11.28 18.27 -8.16
N ALA A 75 -12.27 19.16 -8.01
CA ALA A 75 -12.11 20.41 -7.28
C ALA A 75 -11.60 20.18 -5.84
N ILE A 76 -12.03 19.09 -5.19
CA ILE A 76 -11.61 18.71 -3.84
C ILE A 76 -10.25 18.02 -3.84
N VAL A 77 -10.06 17.02 -4.73
CA VAL A 77 -8.87 16.14 -4.68
C VAL A 77 -7.65 16.72 -5.42
N ARG A 78 -7.77 17.87 -6.06
CA ARG A 78 -6.68 18.55 -6.79
C ARG A 78 -5.38 18.70 -6.01
N PRO A 79 -5.40 19.00 -4.69
CA PRO A 79 -4.16 19.08 -3.90
C PRO A 79 -3.34 17.78 -3.84
N CYS A 80 -3.94 16.62 -4.14
CA CYS A 80 -3.23 15.34 -4.22
C CYS A 80 -2.46 15.15 -5.53
N GLY A 81 -2.54 16.10 -6.49
CA GLY A 81 -1.95 15.97 -7.84
C GLY A 81 -2.72 14.99 -8.73
N LEU A 82 -2.56 15.11 -10.05
CA LEU A 82 -3.28 14.29 -11.04
C LEU A 82 -4.82 14.30 -10.86
N GLY A 83 -5.38 15.43 -10.37
CA GLY A 83 -6.75 15.55 -9.89
C GLY A 83 -7.79 15.02 -10.89
N LYS A 84 -7.69 15.42 -12.16
CA LYS A 84 -8.62 15.00 -13.22
C LYS A 84 -8.65 13.47 -13.43
N SER A 85 -7.48 12.82 -13.48
CA SER A 85 -7.39 11.37 -13.63
C SER A 85 -7.92 10.65 -12.38
N LYS A 86 -7.54 11.12 -11.19
CA LYS A 86 -7.97 10.54 -9.92
C LYS A 86 -9.48 10.67 -9.72
N ALA A 87 -10.05 11.85 -9.98
CA ALA A 87 -11.48 12.08 -9.86
C ALA A 87 -12.29 11.17 -10.79
N ARG A 88 -11.88 11.04 -12.05
CA ARG A 88 -12.52 10.13 -13.02
C ARG A 88 -12.47 8.67 -12.54
N ASP A 89 -11.30 8.21 -12.07
CA ASP A 89 -11.17 6.82 -11.63
C ASP A 89 -11.98 6.57 -10.35
N ILE A 90 -12.03 7.53 -9.42
CA ILE A 90 -12.85 7.44 -8.20
C ILE A 90 -14.33 7.39 -8.55
N SER A 91 -14.84 8.33 -9.37
CA SER A 91 -16.23 8.34 -9.81
C SER A 91 -16.62 7.01 -10.47
N ALA A 92 -15.85 6.54 -11.45
CA ALA A 92 -16.12 5.29 -12.14
C ALA A 92 -16.05 4.07 -11.22
N CYS A 93 -15.11 4.05 -10.25
CA CYS A 93 -15.01 2.98 -9.26
C CYS A 93 -16.24 2.96 -8.36
N MET A 94 -16.70 4.11 -7.86
CA MET A 94 -17.87 4.20 -6.99
C MET A 94 -19.16 3.83 -7.74
N CYS A 95 -19.31 4.23 -9.01
CA CYS A 95 -20.44 3.78 -9.84
C CYS A 95 -20.48 2.24 -9.95
N ILE A 96 -19.34 1.58 -10.20
CA ILE A 96 -19.30 0.12 -10.26
C ILE A 96 -19.63 -0.52 -8.91
N LEU A 97 -19.12 0.03 -7.80
CA LEU A 97 -19.46 -0.47 -6.47
C LEU A 97 -20.95 -0.33 -6.19
N HIS A 98 -21.55 0.80 -6.54
CA HIS A 98 -22.97 1.05 -6.35
C HIS A 98 -23.85 0.09 -7.19
N GLU A 99 -23.56 0.03 -8.49
CA GLU A 99 -24.41 -0.71 -9.43
C GLU A 99 -24.25 -2.24 -9.36
N GLN A 100 -23.02 -2.73 -9.10
CA GLN A 100 -22.68 -4.15 -9.23
C GLN A 100 -22.38 -4.84 -7.90
N TYR A 101 -21.99 -4.07 -6.87
CA TYR A 101 -21.54 -4.61 -5.59
C TYR A 101 -22.38 -4.12 -4.39
N HIS A 102 -23.52 -3.44 -4.62
CA HIS A 102 -24.40 -2.97 -3.54
C HIS A 102 -23.66 -2.15 -2.47
N ASP A 103 -22.85 -1.19 -2.93
CA ASP A 103 -22.02 -0.29 -2.13
C ASP A 103 -20.89 -0.97 -1.34
N LYS A 104 -20.61 -2.24 -1.57
CA LYS A 104 -19.57 -3.00 -0.88
C LYS A 104 -18.34 -3.19 -1.75
N VAL A 105 -17.17 -3.14 -1.12
CA VAL A 105 -15.91 -3.51 -1.77
C VAL A 105 -15.84 -5.04 -1.88
N PRO A 106 -15.56 -5.61 -3.07
CA PRO A 106 -15.49 -7.05 -3.23
C PRO A 106 -14.29 -7.66 -2.52
N GLU A 107 -14.52 -8.75 -1.78
CA GLU A 107 -13.48 -9.56 -1.12
C GLU A 107 -12.86 -10.59 -2.09
N ASP A 108 -12.55 -10.14 -3.30
CA ASP A 108 -11.92 -10.97 -4.34
C ASP A 108 -10.85 -10.16 -5.07
N PHE A 109 -9.63 -10.67 -5.10
CA PHE A 109 -8.49 -9.99 -5.70
C PHE A 109 -8.69 -9.68 -7.19
N ASN A 110 -9.30 -10.60 -7.95
CA ASN A 110 -9.52 -10.41 -9.38
C ASN A 110 -10.68 -9.42 -9.65
N ALA A 111 -11.68 -9.38 -8.79
CA ALA A 111 -12.72 -8.38 -8.83
C ALA A 111 -12.16 -6.97 -8.53
N LEU A 112 -11.31 -6.84 -7.51
CA LEU A 112 -10.62 -5.59 -7.19
C LEU A 112 -9.79 -5.07 -8.38
N LEU A 113 -9.08 -5.93 -9.10
CA LEU A 113 -8.29 -5.54 -10.27
C LEU A 113 -9.13 -5.03 -11.45
N LYS A 114 -10.44 -5.28 -11.49
CA LYS A 114 -11.35 -4.77 -12.51
C LYS A 114 -11.87 -3.37 -12.19
N LEU A 115 -11.70 -2.91 -10.95
CA LEU A 115 -12.15 -1.58 -10.55
C LEU A 115 -11.23 -0.49 -11.12
N PRO A 116 -11.78 0.61 -11.63
CA PRO A 116 -11.00 1.73 -12.16
C PRO A 116 -10.02 2.29 -11.13
N GLY A 117 -8.78 2.49 -11.56
CA GLY A 117 -7.71 3.03 -10.69
C GLY A 117 -7.12 2.03 -9.68
N VAL A 118 -7.60 0.78 -9.66
CA VAL A 118 -7.09 -0.26 -8.76
C VAL A 118 -6.08 -1.15 -9.48
N GLY A 119 -4.82 -1.01 -9.10
CA GLY A 119 -3.74 -1.87 -9.55
C GLY A 119 -3.44 -2.99 -8.54
N ARG A 120 -2.51 -3.87 -8.89
CA ARG A 120 -2.09 -5.01 -8.07
C ARG A 120 -1.67 -4.62 -6.65
N LYS A 121 -0.88 -3.53 -6.51
CA LYS A 121 -0.48 -2.99 -5.21
C LYS A 121 -1.69 -2.61 -4.36
N SER A 122 -2.64 -1.87 -4.94
CA SER A 122 -3.86 -1.42 -4.25
C SER A 122 -4.76 -2.59 -3.87
N ALA A 123 -4.90 -3.57 -4.76
CA ALA A 123 -5.69 -4.77 -4.49
C ALA A 123 -5.09 -5.58 -3.32
N ASN A 124 -3.76 -5.78 -3.29
CA ASN A 124 -3.09 -6.45 -2.16
C ASN A 124 -3.30 -5.68 -0.84
N LEU A 125 -3.19 -4.36 -0.86
CA LEU A 125 -3.39 -3.55 0.35
C LEU A 125 -4.84 -3.68 0.87
N ILE A 126 -5.84 -3.63 -0.01
CA ILE A 126 -7.24 -3.85 0.37
C ILE A 126 -7.46 -5.27 0.91
N MET A 127 -6.87 -6.29 0.28
CA MET A 127 -6.98 -7.67 0.76
C MET A 127 -6.38 -7.84 2.15
N GLY A 128 -5.21 -7.24 2.41
CA GLY A 128 -4.55 -7.31 3.71
C GLY A 128 -5.24 -6.49 4.78
N ASP A 129 -5.36 -5.17 4.55
CA ASP A 129 -5.77 -4.23 5.60
C ASP A 129 -7.27 -4.27 5.90
N VAL A 130 -8.12 -4.54 4.89
CA VAL A 130 -9.58 -4.58 5.07
C VAL A 130 -10.09 -5.98 5.40
N PHE A 131 -9.61 -6.98 4.65
CA PHE A 131 -10.15 -8.33 4.74
C PHE A 131 -9.30 -9.30 5.54
N GLY A 132 -8.14 -8.88 6.05
CA GLY A 132 -7.22 -9.74 6.81
C GLY A 132 -6.74 -10.95 6.01
N LYS A 133 -6.74 -10.86 4.68
CA LYS A 133 -6.27 -11.93 3.80
C LYS A 133 -4.75 -11.82 3.59
N PRO A 134 -4.09 -12.96 3.35
CA PRO A 134 -2.68 -12.93 2.98
C PRO A 134 -2.42 -11.97 1.82
N ALA A 135 -1.49 -11.03 2.01
CA ALA A 135 -1.15 -10.01 1.02
C ALA A 135 0.33 -9.64 1.10
N ILE A 136 0.92 -9.29 -0.05
CA ILE A 136 2.26 -8.68 -0.13
C ILE A 136 2.15 -7.40 -0.95
N VAL A 137 2.28 -6.26 -0.27
CA VAL A 137 2.17 -4.94 -0.88
C VAL A 137 3.54 -4.48 -1.37
N THR A 138 3.84 -4.72 -2.65
CA THR A 138 5.13 -4.34 -3.26
C THR A 138 5.15 -2.87 -3.67
N ASP A 139 5.41 -2.03 -2.69
CA ASP A 139 5.68 -0.61 -2.92
C ASP A 139 7.19 -0.35 -3.15
N THR A 140 7.57 0.91 -3.31
CA THR A 140 8.97 1.29 -3.52
C THR A 140 9.88 0.95 -2.33
N HIS A 141 9.36 0.94 -1.10
CA HIS A 141 10.09 0.53 0.09
C HIS A 141 10.30 -0.98 0.11
N CYS A 142 9.22 -1.75 -0.10
CA CYS A 142 9.27 -3.21 -0.17
C CYS A 142 10.28 -3.67 -1.23
N ILE A 143 10.20 -3.15 -2.46
CA ILE A 143 11.12 -3.50 -3.55
C ILE A 143 12.57 -3.18 -3.18
N ARG A 144 12.82 -1.96 -2.69
CA ARG A 144 14.17 -1.50 -2.34
C ARG A 144 14.77 -2.31 -1.20
N LEU A 145 14.04 -2.46 -0.10
CA LEU A 145 14.56 -3.13 1.08
C LEU A 145 14.73 -4.63 0.84
N SER A 146 13.81 -5.29 0.13
CA SER A 146 13.95 -6.71 -0.22
C SER A 146 15.22 -6.99 -1.02
N ASN A 147 15.59 -6.09 -1.95
CA ASN A 147 16.87 -6.19 -2.67
C ASN A 147 18.07 -5.90 -1.77
N ARG A 148 18.02 -4.82 -0.96
CA ARG A 148 19.15 -4.44 -0.10
C ARG A 148 19.45 -5.49 0.97
N ILE A 149 18.41 -6.08 1.55
CA ILE A 149 18.53 -7.10 2.59
C ILE A 149 19.04 -8.42 2.02
N GLY A 150 18.71 -8.74 0.74
CA GLY A 150 19.04 -10.02 0.10
C GLY A 150 17.86 -11.00 0.09
N LEU A 151 16.63 -10.55 0.33
CA LEU A 151 15.43 -11.38 0.17
C LEU A 151 15.12 -11.67 -1.30
N VAL A 152 15.47 -10.74 -2.19
CA VAL A 152 15.46 -10.88 -3.65
C VAL A 152 16.70 -10.18 -4.21
N HIS A 153 17.12 -10.53 -5.44
CA HIS A 153 18.31 -9.99 -6.07
C HIS A 153 17.98 -9.38 -7.44
N ASP A 154 18.37 -8.12 -7.64
CA ASP A 154 18.24 -7.36 -8.89
C ASP A 154 16.81 -7.31 -9.47
N MET A 155 15.79 -7.42 -8.61
CA MET A 155 14.39 -7.40 -9.01
C MET A 155 13.80 -5.99 -8.85
N LYS A 156 13.36 -5.38 -9.97
CA LYS A 156 12.71 -4.05 -10.00
C LYS A 156 11.21 -4.12 -10.32
N ASP A 157 10.78 -5.19 -10.98
CA ASP A 157 9.37 -5.39 -11.33
C ASP A 157 8.56 -5.76 -10.07
N PRO A 158 7.51 -4.97 -9.71
CA PRO A 158 6.73 -5.20 -8.49
C PRO A 158 6.11 -6.59 -8.41
N LYS A 159 5.59 -7.11 -9.54
CA LYS A 159 4.95 -8.42 -9.58
C LYS A 159 5.97 -9.54 -9.39
N LYS A 160 7.16 -9.40 -9.98
CA LYS A 160 8.24 -10.40 -9.79
C LYS A 160 8.71 -10.42 -8.33
N VAL A 161 8.88 -9.25 -7.69
CA VAL A 161 9.21 -9.15 -6.27
C VAL A 161 8.14 -9.79 -5.41
N GLU A 162 6.85 -9.45 -5.63
CA GLU A 162 5.73 -10.05 -4.93
C GLU A 162 5.76 -11.59 -5.00
N MET A 163 5.88 -12.13 -6.22
CA MET A 163 5.90 -13.59 -6.45
C MET A 163 7.14 -14.28 -5.89
N ALA A 164 8.27 -13.58 -5.77
CA ALA A 164 9.45 -14.10 -5.11
C ALA A 164 9.29 -14.12 -3.58
N LEU A 165 8.74 -13.07 -3.01
CA LEU A 165 8.46 -12.97 -1.58
C LEU A 165 7.43 -13.99 -1.10
N TRP A 166 6.40 -14.30 -1.90
CA TRP A 166 5.43 -15.36 -1.60
C TRP A 166 6.04 -16.75 -1.40
N LYS A 167 7.25 -16.99 -1.90
CA LYS A 167 7.95 -18.28 -1.74
C LYS A 167 8.68 -18.43 -0.40
N ILE A 168 8.97 -17.32 0.28
CA ILE A 168 9.84 -17.28 1.47
C ILE A 168 9.17 -16.65 2.69
N ILE A 169 8.08 -15.92 2.51
CA ILE A 169 7.34 -15.24 3.58
C ILE A 169 6.09 -16.04 3.91
N PRO A 170 5.84 -16.35 5.20
CA PRO A 170 4.58 -16.94 5.62
C PRO A 170 3.40 -16.06 5.20
N PRO A 171 2.32 -16.63 4.65
CA PRO A 171 1.18 -15.85 4.15
C PRO A 171 0.60 -14.88 5.18
N GLU A 172 0.54 -15.27 6.45
CA GLU A 172 0.02 -14.48 7.56
C GLU A 172 0.88 -13.29 7.97
N GLU A 173 2.18 -13.30 7.63
CA GLU A 173 3.12 -12.23 7.97
C GLU A 173 3.32 -11.22 6.83
N GLY A 174 2.80 -11.50 5.64
CA GLY A 174 3.10 -10.73 4.43
C GLY A 174 2.66 -9.27 4.50
N ASN A 175 1.42 -9.01 4.93
CA ASN A 175 0.86 -7.66 5.03
C ASN A 175 1.60 -6.82 6.06
N ASP A 176 1.73 -7.31 7.27
CA ASP A 176 2.42 -6.64 8.37
C ASP A 176 3.88 -6.36 8.06
N LEU A 177 4.58 -7.33 7.44
CA LEU A 177 5.96 -7.13 7.01
C LEU A 177 6.07 -5.94 6.03
N CYS A 178 5.12 -5.79 5.11
CA CYS A 178 5.14 -4.67 4.16
C CYS A 178 5.00 -3.32 4.89
N HIS A 179 4.12 -3.18 5.87
CA HIS A 179 4.01 -1.97 6.68
C HIS A 179 5.29 -1.68 7.48
N ARG A 180 5.89 -2.71 8.10
CA ARG A 180 7.18 -2.60 8.81
C ARG A 180 8.32 -2.17 7.87
N LEU A 181 8.35 -2.70 6.64
CA LEU A 181 9.32 -2.28 5.63
C LEU A 181 9.15 -0.81 5.21
N VAL A 182 7.92 -0.30 5.17
CA VAL A 182 7.65 1.12 4.90
C VAL A 182 8.23 1.98 6.02
N ASN A 183 7.95 1.68 7.29
CA ASN A 183 8.47 2.42 8.44
C ASN A 183 10.01 2.36 8.47
N HIS A 184 10.59 1.17 8.38
CA HIS A 184 12.04 0.99 8.33
C HIS A 184 12.69 1.72 7.16
N GLY A 185 12.03 1.74 6.02
CA GLY A 185 12.50 2.43 4.81
C GLY A 185 12.38 3.95 4.87
N ARG A 186 11.50 4.49 5.71
CA ARG A 186 11.38 5.94 5.97
C ARG A 186 12.40 6.41 7.00
N GLU A 187 12.63 5.64 8.05
CA GLU A 187 13.40 6.05 9.23
C GLU A 187 14.86 5.64 9.21
N VAL A 188 15.17 4.46 8.71
CA VAL A 188 16.51 3.84 8.80
C VAL A 188 17.10 3.57 7.43
N CYS A 189 16.43 2.75 6.61
CA CYS A 189 16.94 2.33 5.30
C CYS A 189 16.48 3.29 4.19
N THR A 190 16.89 4.55 4.27
CA THR A 190 16.44 5.66 3.41
C THR A 190 16.85 5.50 1.95
N ALA A 191 16.08 6.12 1.02
CA ALA A 191 16.34 6.05 -0.43
C ALA A 191 17.22 7.17 -0.95
N ARG A 192 17.07 8.39 -0.40
CA ARG A 192 17.69 9.61 -0.92
C ARG A 192 18.97 10.02 -0.20
N THR A 193 19.18 9.48 0.99
CA THR A 193 20.37 9.72 1.83
C THR A 193 21.05 8.39 2.11
N LYS A 194 22.29 8.42 2.60
CA LYS A 194 22.96 7.21 3.07
C LYS A 194 22.12 6.56 4.17
N PRO A 195 21.83 5.26 4.08
CA PRO A 195 21.09 4.56 5.13
C PRO A 195 21.84 4.58 6.46
N TYR A 196 21.08 4.56 7.56
CA TYR A 196 21.62 4.54 8.93
C TYR A 196 21.90 3.10 9.38
N CYS A 197 22.85 2.42 8.68
CA CYS A 197 23.15 1.02 8.93
C CYS A 197 23.65 0.75 10.37
N ASP A 198 24.33 1.69 10.99
CA ASP A 198 24.89 1.55 12.34
C ASP A 198 23.81 1.39 13.42
N ARG A 199 22.61 1.91 13.19
CA ARG A 199 21.45 1.74 14.08
C ARG A 199 20.37 0.79 13.55
N CYS A 200 20.65 0.09 12.45
CA CYS A 200 19.70 -0.81 11.80
C CYS A 200 19.63 -2.14 12.54
N CYS A 201 18.45 -2.57 12.93
CA CYS A 201 18.22 -3.87 13.57
C CYS A 201 18.57 -5.09 12.67
N LEU A 202 18.78 -4.85 11.36
CA LEU A 202 19.14 -5.85 10.37
C LEU A 202 20.61 -5.79 9.95
N ASN A 203 21.45 -4.93 10.57
CA ASN A 203 22.78 -4.60 10.07
C ASN A 203 23.72 -5.81 9.90
N ASP A 204 23.65 -6.77 10.80
CA ASP A 204 24.50 -7.98 10.85
C ASP A 204 24.05 -9.09 9.89
N ILE A 205 22.80 -9.07 9.44
CA ILE A 205 22.22 -10.07 8.52
C ILE A 205 21.97 -9.54 7.11
N CYS A 206 22.05 -8.22 6.91
CA CYS A 206 21.74 -7.55 5.65
C CYS A 206 22.91 -7.64 4.68
N GLU A 207 22.66 -8.04 3.42
CA GLU A 207 23.68 -8.07 2.34
C GLU A 207 24.14 -6.68 1.92
N LYS A 208 23.36 -5.63 2.20
CA LYS A 208 23.65 -4.22 1.84
C LYS A 208 23.78 -3.98 0.34
N ASN A 209 23.02 -4.72 -0.47
CA ASN A 209 23.06 -4.59 -1.92
C ASN A 209 22.66 -3.18 -2.38
N GLY A 210 23.53 -2.50 -3.13
CA GLY A 210 23.26 -1.15 -3.66
C GLY A 210 23.29 -0.04 -2.61
N ILE A 211 24.07 -0.22 -1.51
CA ILE A 211 24.32 0.81 -0.49
C ILE A 211 25.76 1.33 -0.60
#